data_9055953e3e0b4cd16388141ef4afe24a
#
_entry.id   9055953e3e0b4cd16388141ef4afe24a
#
_cell.length_a   1.000
_cell.length_b   1.000
_cell.length_c   1.000
_cell.angle_alpha   90.00
_cell.angle_beta   90.00
_cell.angle_gamma   90.00
#
_symmetry.space_group_name_H-M   'P 1'
#
loop_
_entity.id
_entity.type
_entity.pdbx_description
1 polymer ?
#
loop_
_entity_poly.entity_id
_entity_poly.type
_entity_poly.pdbx_seq_one_letter_code
_entity_poly.pdbx_strand_id
1 'polypeptide(L)'
;AATDPTAAVYVGADIVYYEDLESYESGAAYGEGTGAERHTAAEAEGHTVVTITRPGTYRLSGSLSAGQVAVDLGKEAGDDPGAVVTLILDNVDVTCTVAPALIFYNVYECDRAFMAYDNEEDPAYQSSAIVDTTAAGANVVIAAGSENTFTGSHVARIYKEGSTKKLHKYDGAFYSKMSMNI
;
A
#
# COMPACT_ATOMS: atom_id res chain seq x y z
N ALA A 1 4.62 1.27 -21.36
CA ALA A 1 5.22 0.88 -20.07
C ALA A 1 5.81 -0.53 -20.22
N ALA A 2 6.91 -0.81 -19.55
CA ALA A 2 7.52 -2.12 -19.55
C ALA A 2 6.62 -3.11 -18.82
N THR A 3 6.49 -4.33 -19.34
CA THR A 3 5.85 -5.46 -18.64
C THR A 3 6.88 -6.30 -17.88
N ASP A 4 8.15 -5.90 -17.96
CA ASP A 4 9.26 -6.58 -17.30
C ASP A 4 9.31 -6.18 -15.82
N PRO A 5 9.10 -7.10 -14.85
CA PRO A 5 9.14 -6.81 -13.43
C PRO A 5 10.53 -6.42 -12.90
N THR A 6 11.57 -6.58 -13.70
CA THR A 6 12.94 -6.10 -13.36
C THR A 6 13.17 -4.63 -13.68
N ALA A 7 12.27 -4.01 -14.45
CA ALA A 7 12.33 -2.59 -14.75
C ALA A 7 12.02 -1.75 -13.49
N ALA A 8 12.60 -0.54 -13.41
CA ALA A 8 12.33 0.37 -12.28
C ALA A 8 10.84 0.74 -12.16
N VAL A 9 10.11 0.74 -13.26
CA VAL A 9 8.66 0.88 -13.33
C VAL A 9 8.14 -0.12 -14.34
N TYR A 10 7.21 -0.96 -13.95
CA TYR A 10 6.55 -1.88 -14.86
C TYR A 10 5.03 -1.88 -14.68
N VAL A 11 4.33 -2.48 -15.63
CA VAL A 11 2.88 -2.61 -15.62
C VAL A 11 2.51 -4.08 -15.59
N GLY A 12 1.66 -4.44 -14.65
CA GLY A 12 1.14 -5.78 -14.45
C GLY A 12 -0.34 -5.77 -14.09
N ALA A 13 -0.84 -6.93 -13.71
CA ALA A 13 -2.23 -7.13 -13.29
C ALA A 13 -2.34 -7.75 -11.88
N ASP A 14 -1.22 -7.88 -11.16
CA ASP A 14 -1.17 -8.54 -9.85
C ASP A 14 -1.66 -7.61 -8.74
N ILE A 15 -2.95 -7.35 -8.72
CA ILE A 15 -3.56 -6.54 -7.66
C ILE A 15 -3.98 -7.44 -6.49
N VAL A 16 -3.69 -6.97 -5.26
CA VAL A 16 -4.18 -7.64 -4.05
C VAL A 16 -5.62 -7.19 -3.81
N TYR A 17 -6.54 -8.12 -3.75
CA TYR A 17 -7.97 -7.86 -3.52
C TYR A 17 -8.58 -8.89 -2.57
N TYR A 18 -9.79 -8.60 -2.09
CA TYR A 18 -10.58 -9.51 -1.27
C TYR A 18 -11.58 -10.26 -2.14
N GLU A 19 -11.42 -11.56 -2.27
CA GLU A 19 -12.33 -12.41 -3.05
C GLU A 19 -13.39 -13.06 -2.16
N ASP A 20 -12.96 -13.91 -1.24
CA ASP A 20 -13.82 -14.51 -0.22
C ASP A 20 -12.97 -14.98 0.98
N LEU A 21 -13.65 -15.52 1.99
CA LEU A 21 -12.98 -15.97 3.21
C LEU A 21 -12.07 -17.17 2.97
N GLU A 22 -12.47 -18.09 2.12
CA GLU A 22 -11.72 -19.32 1.84
C GLU A 22 -10.41 -19.04 1.10
N SER A 23 -10.40 -18.03 0.25
CA SER A 23 -9.19 -17.64 -0.47
C SER A 23 -8.08 -17.07 0.42
N TYR A 24 -8.38 -16.77 1.69
CA TYR A 24 -7.41 -16.22 2.63
C TYR A 24 -6.96 -17.17 3.71
N GLU A 25 -7.89 -17.91 4.34
CA GLU A 25 -7.61 -18.64 5.56
C GLU A 25 -8.36 -19.98 5.64
N SER A 26 -8.33 -20.77 4.61
CA SER A 26 -8.87 -22.13 4.62
C SER A 26 -10.31 -22.22 5.13
N GLY A 27 -11.14 -21.26 4.81
CA GLY A 27 -12.54 -21.24 5.18
C GLY A 27 -12.86 -20.71 6.57
N ALA A 28 -11.88 -20.17 7.27
CA ALA A 28 -12.13 -19.57 8.58
C ALA A 28 -12.89 -18.24 8.44
N ALA A 29 -14.14 -18.23 8.84
CA ALA A 29 -15.01 -17.06 8.80
C ALA A 29 -14.75 -16.11 9.99
N TYR A 30 -13.55 -15.53 10.05
CA TYR A 30 -13.21 -14.62 11.13
C TYR A 30 -13.20 -13.18 10.69
N GLY A 31 -13.68 -12.32 11.54
CA GLY A 31 -13.40 -10.92 11.54
C GLY A 31 -14.14 -10.11 10.50
N GLU A 32 -13.44 -9.28 9.84
CA GLU A 32 -13.94 -8.16 9.07
C GLU A 32 -14.05 -8.50 7.59
N GLY A 33 -15.03 -7.95 6.99
CA GLY A 33 -15.36 -8.16 5.60
C GLY A 33 -16.67 -8.89 5.46
N THR A 34 -17.57 -8.33 4.72
CA THR A 34 -18.86 -8.89 4.36
C THR A 34 -18.82 -9.34 2.90
N GLY A 35 -19.82 -10.15 2.50
CA GLY A 35 -19.96 -10.49 1.08
C GLY A 35 -20.13 -9.29 0.15
N ALA A 36 -20.53 -8.11 0.68
CA ALA A 36 -20.65 -6.88 -0.08
C ALA A 36 -19.30 -6.17 -0.32
N GLU A 37 -18.28 -6.51 0.46
CA GLU A 37 -16.95 -5.87 0.37
C GLU A 37 -15.97 -6.67 -0.46
N ARG A 38 -16.32 -7.89 -0.82
CA ARG A 38 -15.48 -8.73 -1.68
C ARG A 38 -15.64 -8.38 -3.15
N HIS A 39 -14.61 -8.68 -3.92
CA HIS A 39 -14.56 -8.45 -5.36
C HIS A 39 -14.37 -9.77 -6.10
N THR A 40 -14.77 -9.81 -7.35
CA THR A 40 -14.55 -10.98 -8.19
C THR A 40 -13.16 -10.98 -8.80
N ALA A 41 -12.64 -12.17 -9.14
CA ALA A 41 -11.39 -12.30 -9.87
C ALA A 41 -11.44 -11.51 -11.20
N ALA A 42 -12.54 -11.56 -11.92
CA ALA A 42 -12.71 -10.84 -13.18
C ALA A 42 -12.65 -9.31 -13.01
N GLU A 43 -13.18 -8.79 -11.92
CA GLU A 43 -13.08 -7.36 -11.60
C GLU A 43 -11.63 -6.99 -11.28
N ALA A 44 -10.95 -7.78 -10.46
CA ALA A 44 -9.55 -7.54 -10.12
C ALA A 44 -8.62 -7.67 -11.34
N GLU A 45 -8.81 -8.66 -12.19
CA GLU A 45 -8.06 -8.86 -13.44
C GLU A 45 -8.25 -7.70 -14.44
N GLY A 46 -9.37 -6.99 -14.36
CA GLY A 46 -9.63 -5.79 -15.14
C GLY A 46 -8.78 -4.58 -14.75
N HIS A 47 -8.06 -4.65 -13.62
CA HIS A 47 -7.23 -3.57 -13.14
C HIS A 47 -5.78 -3.67 -13.63
N THR A 48 -5.19 -2.51 -13.84
CA THR A 48 -3.76 -2.38 -14.20
C THR A 48 -2.99 -1.88 -12.99
N VAL A 49 -1.89 -2.54 -12.65
CA VAL A 49 -0.99 -2.09 -11.58
C VAL A 49 0.28 -1.51 -12.18
N VAL A 50 0.55 -0.26 -11.88
CA VAL A 50 1.82 0.40 -12.18
C VAL A 50 2.71 0.26 -10.96
N THR A 51 3.75 -0.57 -11.06
CA THR A 51 4.63 -0.88 -9.92
C THR A 51 5.98 -0.21 -10.07
N ILE A 52 6.39 0.50 -9.01
CA ILE A 52 7.70 1.11 -8.85
C ILE A 52 8.54 0.21 -7.96
N THR A 53 9.70 -0.24 -8.46
CA THR A 53 10.56 -1.24 -7.83
C THR A 53 11.94 -0.74 -7.44
N ARG A 54 12.23 0.54 -7.69
CA ARG A 54 13.54 1.14 -7.34
C ARG A 54 13.36 2.47 -6.63
N PRO A 55 14.29 2.82 -5.74
CA PRO A 55 14.34 4.15 -5.13
C PRO A 55 14.43 5.26 -6.18
N GLY A 56 13.89 6.42 -5.86
CA GLY A 56 13.96 7.58 -6.72
C GLY A 56 12.77 8.52 -6.63
N THR A 57 12.81 9.54 -7.48
CA THR A 57 11.72 10.51 -7.62
C THR A 57 11.00 10.28 -8.94
N TYR A 58 9.68 10.09 -8.85
CA TYR A 58 8.82 9.80 -10.00
C TYR A 58 7.72 10.85 -10.10
N ARG A 59 7.55 11.44 -11.27
CA ARG A 59 6.42 12.32 -11.57
C ARG A 59 5.31 11.48 -12.22
N LEU A 60 4.14 11.51 -11.61
CA LEU A 60 2.94 10.86 -12.09
C LEU A 60 2.02 11.90 -12.74
N SER A 61 1.48 11.56 -13.92
CA SER A 61 0.47 12.38 -14.60
C SER A 61 -0.43 11.52 -15.47
N GLY A 62 -1.64 12.02 -15.75
CA GLY A 62 -2.62 11.33 -16.58
C GLY A 62 -3.60 10.50 -15.77
N SER A 63 -4.36 9.61 -16.42
CA SER A 63 -5.46 8.89 -15.81
C SER A 63 -5.33 7.37 -15.91
N LEU A 64 -5.81 6.69 -14.88
CA LEU A 64 -5.90 5.24 -14.79
C LEU A 64 -7.27 4.88 -14.19
N SER A 65 -8.25 4.62 -15.04
CA SER A 65 -9.66 4.44 -14.65
C SER A 65 -9.99 3.11 -13.97
N ALA A 66 -9.10 2.12 -14.11
CA ALA A 66 -9.18 0.84 -13.41
C ALA A 66 -7.76 0.38 -13.08
N GLY A 67 -7.24 0.77 -11.93
CA GLY A 67 -5.89 0.38 -11.59
C GLY A 67 -5.34 0.98 -10.30
N GLN A 68 -4.08 0.70 -10.08
CA GLN A 68 -3.36 1.04 -8.86
C GLN A 68 -1.94 1.50 -9.20
N VAL A 69 -1.42 2.44 -8.44
CA VAL A 69 0.02 2.72 -8.37
C VAL A 69 0.56 2.06 -7.10
N ALA A 70 1.52 1.16 -7.27
CA ALA A 70 2.16 0.44 -6.19
C ALA A 70 3.66 0.76 -6.10
N VAL A 71 4.18 0.89 -4.90
CA VAL A 71 5.61 1.03 -4.63
C VAL A 71 6.04 -0.17 -3.81
N ASP A 72 6.95 -0.97 -4.35
CA ASP A 72 7.50 -2.14 -3.69
C ASP A 72 9.00 -2.30 -4.02
N LEU A 73 9.84 -1.90 -3.11
CA LEU A 73 11.29 -1.98 -3.27
C LEU A 73 11.86 -3.30 -2.73
N GLY A 74 10.99 -4.24 -2.37
CA GLY A 74 11.37 -5.54 -1.84
C GLY A 74 11.40 -5.60 -0.32
N LYS A 75 11.44 -6.82 0.21
CA LYS A 75 11.28 -7.10 1.65
C LYS A 75 12.30 -6.43 2.55
N GLU A 76 13.53 -6.26 2.06
CA GLU A 76 14.63 -5.68 2.83
C GLU A 76 14.62 -4.15 2.84
N ALA A 77 13.74 -3.53 2.05
CA ALA A 77 13.66 -2.08 1.94
C ALA A 77 13.36 -1.37 3.26
N GLY A 78 12.64 -2.04 4.17
CA GLY A 78 12.32 -1.47 5.49
C GLY A 78 13.54 -1.13 6.34
N ASP A 79 14.66 -1.81 6.13
CA ASP A 79 15.92 -1.62 6.85
C ASP A 79 16.95 -0.75 6.08
N ASP A 80 16.66 -0.42 4.81
CA ASP A 80 17.58 0.35 3.97
C ASP A 80 17.19 1.84 3.93
N PRO A 81 17.97 2.73 4.57
CA PRO A 81 17.71 4.17 4.50
C PRO A 81 17.77 4.76 3.09
N GLY A 82 18.33 4.04 2.12
CA GLY A 82 18.34 4.42 0.71
C GLY A 82 17.04 4.02 -0.05
N ALA A 83 16.20 3.20 0.55
CA ALA A 83 14.95 2.73 -0.07
C ALA A 83 13.85 3.79 0.02
N VAL A 84 14.08 4.94 -0.60
CA VAL A 84 13.20 6.12 -0.57
C VAL A 84 12.58 6.36 -1.95
N VAL A 85 11.26 6.50 -1.97
CA VAL A 85 10.51 6.90 -3.16
C VAL A 85 9.75 8.19 -2.88
N THR A 86 9.91 9.16 -3.78
CA THR A 86 9.14 10.39 -3.80
C THR A 86 8.25 10.41 -5.04
N LEU A 87 6.95 10.45 -4.85
CA LEU A 87 5.97 10.59 -5.92
C LEU A 87 5.55 12.06 -6.05
N ILE A 88 5.77 12.66 -7.22
CA ILE A 88 5.27 14.00 -7.54
C ILE A 88 3.98 13.82 -8.33
N LEU A 89 2.86 14.21 -7.73
CA LEU A 89 1.53 14.13 -8.36
C LEU A 89 1.27 15.41 -9.18
N ASP A 90 1.03 15.23 -10.47
CA ASP A 90 0.86 16.35 -11.42
C ASP A 90 -0.29 16.05 -12.40
N ASN A 91 -1.50 16.44 -12.01
CA ASN A 91 -2.74 16.17 -12.74
C ASN A 91 -2.97 14.66 -12.94
N VAL A 92 -3.01 13.92 -11.82
CA VAL A 92 -3.23 12.47 -11.76
C VAL A 92 -4.68 12.18 -11.42
N ASP A 93 -5.28 11.23 -12.12
CA ASP A 93 -6.60 10.67 -11.81
C ASP A 93 -6.51 9.14 -11.81
N VAL A 94 -6.57 8.53 -10.62
CA VAL A 94 -6.51 7.08 -10.46
C VAL A 94 -7.75 6.57 -9.74
N THR A 95 -8.41 5.60 -10.34
CA THR A 95 -9.53 4.89 -9.73
C THR A 95 -9.21 3.41 -9.60
N CYS A 96 -9.32 2.88 -8.38
CA CYS A 96 -9.23 1.47 -8.07
C CYS A 96 -10.46 1.04 -7.27
N THR A 97 -11.25 0.11 -7.80
CA THR A 97 -12.50 -0.32 -7.16
C THR A 97 -12.30 -1.53 -6.23
N VAL A 98 -11.12 -2.14 -6.24
CA VAL A 98 -10.85 -3.39 -5.50
C VAL A 98 -9.77 -3.26 -4.41
N ALA A 99 -9.04 -2.14 -4.37
CA ALA A 99 -7.94 -1.91 -3.44
C ALA A 99 -7.65 -0.39 -3.30
N PRO A 100 -6.70 0.04 -2.46
CA PRO A 100 -6.20 1.41 -2.49
C PRO A 100 -5.66 1.78 -3.87
N ALA A 101 -5.91 3.01 -4.31
CA ALA A 101 -5.46 3.50 -5.60
C ALA A 101 -3.95 3.79 -5.63
N LEU A 102 -3.38 4.17 -4.48
CA LEU A 102 -1.94 4.32 -4.27
C LEU A 102 -1.52 3.55 -3.03
N ILE A 103 -0.52 2.68 -3.17
CA ILE A 103 -0.03 1.87 -2.05
C ILE A 103 1.50 1.79 -2.01
N PHE A 104 2.07 1.97 -0.82
CA PHE A 104 3.46 1.66 -0.52
C PHE A 104 3.52 0.36 0.28
N TYR A 105 4.06 -0.70 -0.33
CA TYR A 105 4.21 -2.01 0.32
C TYR A 105 5.52 -2.14 1.09
N ASN A 106 6.63 -1.79 0.47
CA ASN A 106 7.97 -1.93 1.02
C ASN A 106 8.85 -0.75 0.59
N VAL A 107 9.14 0.12 1.53
CA VAL A 107 10.09 1.24 1.46
C VAL A 107 10.78 1.36 2.81
N TYR A 108 11.72 2.27 2.98
CA TYR A 108 12.39 2.47 4.26
C TYR A 108 11.41 2.85 5.38
N GLU A 109 11.52 2.16 6.52
CA GLU A 109 10.75 2.40 7.73
C GLU A 109 11.60 3.15 8.76
N CYS A 110 11.41 4.46 8.81
CA CYS A 110 12.25 5.35 9.63
C CYS A 110 11.96 5.27 11.14
N ASP A 111 10.79 4.74 11.50
CA ASP A 111 10.37 4.61 12.91
C ASP A 111 10.23 3.15 13.36
N ARG A 112 10.98 2.26 12.74
CA ARG A 112 10.94 0.82 13.02
C ARG A 112 11.12 0.49 14.50
N ALA A 113 11.95 1.25 15.21
CA ALA A 113 12.13 1.06 16.64
C ALA A 113 10.82 1.32 17.44
N PHE A 114 10.02 2.29 17.00
CA PHE A 114 8.69 2.55 17.56
C PHE A 114 7.70 1.46 17.20
N MET A 115 7.70 1.02 15.94
CA MET A 115 6.84 -0.03 15.43
C MET A 115 7.14 -1.43 16.01
N ALA A 116 8.31 -1.62 16.63
CA ALA A 116 8.67 -2.88 17.27
C ALA A 116 7.89 -3.13 18.58
N TYR A 117 7.31 -2.10 19.16
CA TYR A 117 6.60 -2.18 20.43
C TYR A 117 5.09 -2.07 20.20
N ASP A 118 4.42 -3.21 20.16
CA ASP A 118 2.97 -3.31 19.98
C ASP A 118 2.19 -3.49 21.30
N ASN A 119 2.89 -3.41 22.42
CA ASN A 119 2.35 -3.65 23.76
C ASN A 119 2.66 -2.47 24.70
N GLU A 120 1.63 -1.82 25.20
CA GLU A 120 1.74 -0.74 26.19
C GLU A 120 2.39 -1.18 27.51
N GLU A 121 2.41 -2.47 27.79
CA GLU A 121 3.08 -3.05 28.96
C GLU A 121 4.60 -3.20 28.79
N ASP A 122 5.11 -3.06 27.57
CA ASP A 122 6.55 -3.12 27.31
C ASP A 122 7.21 -1.83 27.89
N PRO A 123 8.25 -1.98 28.76
CA PRO A 123 8.94 -0.83 29.33
C PRO A 123 9.56 0.11 28.31
N ALA A 124 9.79 -0.37 27.09
CA ALA A 124 10.31 0.44 26.00
C ALA A 124 9.20 1.11 25.17
N TYR A 125 7.93 0.80 25.41
CA TYR A 125 6.80 1.44 24.75
C TYR A 125 6.74 2.92 25.16
N GLN A 126 6.68 3.78 24.15
CA GLN A 126 6.60 5.22 24.35
C GLN A 126 5.34 5.77 23.69
N SER A 127 4.24 5.74 24.40
CA SER A 127 2.92 6.19 23.92
C SER A 127 2.88 7.67 23.51
N SER A 128 3.86 8.45 23.95
CA SER A 128 4.00 9.88 23.65
C SER A 128 5.17 10.20 22.73
N ALA A 129 5.80 9.18 22.14
CA ALA A 129 6.91 9.41 21.23
C ALA A 129 6.44 10.19 19.99
N ILE A 130 7.14 11.27 19.71
CA ILE A 130 7.01 11.96 18.43
C ILE A 130 7.84 11.16 17.43
N VAL A 131 7.17 10.58 16.46
CA VAL A 131 7.85 9.88 15.37
C VAL A 131 8.42 10.94 14.41
N ASP A 132 9.73 10.89 14.19
CA ASP A 132 10.39 11.72 13.19
C ASP A 132 10.29 11.05 11.81
N THR A 133 9.36 11.53 11.00
CA THR A 133 9.12 11.00 9.65
C THR A 133 9.96 11.69 8.58
N THR A 134 10.90 12.59 8.92
CA THR A 134 11.70 13.32 7.93
C THR A 134 12.51 12.41 7.00
N ALA A 135 12.86 11.22 7.48
CA ALA A 135 13.57 10.20 6.71
C ALA A 135 12.67 9.11 6.12
N ALA A 136 11.34 9.27 6.16
CA ALA A 136 10.43 8.24 5.67
C ALA A 136 10.71 7.85 4.21
N GLY A 137 10.62 6.55 3.94
CA GLY A 137 10.80 6.00 2.59
C GLY A 137 9.64 6.30 1.64
N ALA A 138 8.45 6.56 2.17
CA ALA A 138 7.26 6.92 1.40
C ALA A 138 7.04 8.43 1.41
N ASN A 139 7.14 9.08 0.25
CA ASN A 139 6.90 10.51 0.14
C ASN A 139 6.00 10.84 -1.04
N VAL A 140 5.03 11.71 -0.81
CA VAL A 140 4.10 12.22 -1.83
C VAL A 140 4.20 13.74 -1.85
N VAL A 141 4.36 14.31 -3.01
CA VAL A 141 4.43 15.75 -3.24
C VAL A 141 3.39 16.15 -4.27
N ILE A 142 2.57 17.14 -3.97
CA ILE A 142 1.60 17.67 -4.90
C ILE A 142 2.25 18.79 -5.70
N ALA A 143 2.29 18.66 -7.03
CA ALA A 143 2.85 19.69 -7.89
C ALA A 143 2.01 20.97 -7.81
N ALA A 144 2.66 22.12 -7.78
CA ALA A 144 1.96 23.38 -7.68
C ALA A 144 0.97 23.58 -8.84
N GLY A 145 -0.28 23.91 -8.53
CA GLY A 145 -1.33 24.14 -9.51
C GLY A 145 -1.92 22.88 -10.15
N SER A 146 -1.54 21.69 -9.69
CA SER A 146 -2.13 20.43 -10.17
C SER A 146 -3.43 20.10 -9.44
N GLU A 147 -4.32 19.38 -10.14
CA GLU A 147 -5.49 18.74 -9.58
C GLU A 147 -5.28 17.21 -9.62
N ASN A 148 -5.38 16.56 -8.47
CA ASN A 148 -5.11 15.14 -8.37
C ASN A 148 -6.28 14.43 -7.69
N THR A 149 -6.79 13.36 -8.31
CA THR A 149 -7.91 12.58 -7.80
C THR A 149 -7.47 11.14 -7.61
N PHE A 150 -7.73 10.60 -6.43
CA PHE A 150 -7.54 9.19 -6.14
C PHE A 150 -8.81 8.63 -5.51
N THR A 151 -9.40 7.66 -6.19
CA THR A 151 -10.53 6.90 -5.70
C THR A 151 -10.07 5.48 -5.44
N GLY A 152 -10.11 5.08 -4.19
CA GLY A 152 -9.70 3.74 -3.77
C GLY A 152 -10.81 3.00 -3.07
N SER A 153 -10.59 1.73 -2.85
CA SER A 153 -11.41 0.83 -2.07
C SER A 153 -10.56 0.19 -0.98
N HIS A 154 -11.05 -0.88 -0.35
CA HIS A 154 -10.30 -1.57 0.67
C HIS A 154 -10.18 -3.06 0.36
N VAL A 155 -9.08 -3.65 0.83
CA VAL A 155 -8.87 -5.10 0.88
C VAL A 155 -8.98 -5.51 2.34
N ALA A 156 -10.11 -6.05 2.72
CA ALA A 156 -10.28 -6.62 4.05
C ALA A 156 -9.52 -7.95 4.13
N ARG A 157 -8.64 -8.06 5.10
CA ARG A 157 -8.01 -9.32 5.46
C ARG A 157 -8.55 -9.78 6.79
N ILE A 158 -8.96 -11.04 6.83
CA ILE A 158 -9.50 -11.70 8.02
C ILE A 158 -8.41 -12.10 8.99
N TYR A 159 -8.79 -12.65 10.12
CA TYR A 159 -7.85 -13.22 11.09
C TYR A 159 -7.16 -14.48 10.52
N LYS A 160 -5.94 -14.68 10.97
CA LYS A 160 -5.23 -15.93 10.70
C LYS A 160 -5.95 -17.09 11.36
N GLU A 161 -6.11 -18.22 10.65
CA GLU A 161 -6.74 -19.42 11.17
C GLU A 161 -6.14 -19.86 12.51
N GLY A 162 -7.00 -20.20 13.46
CA GLY A 162 -6.60 -20.61 14.81
C GLY A 162 -5.94 -19.50 15.65
N SER A 163 -6.06 -18.24 15.22
CA SER A 163 -5.44 -17.09 15.89
C SER A 163 -6.42 -15.93 15.99
N THR A 164 -6.23 -15.08 16.98
CA THR A 164 -6.91 -13.78 17.07
C THR A 164 -6.13 -12.66 16.39
N LYS A 165 -4.97 -12.97 15.81
CA LYS A 165 -4.12 -11.99 15.15
C LYS A 165 -4.71 -11.59 13.80
N LYS A 166 -5.05 -10.33 13.64
CA LYS A 166 -5.47 -9.76 12.35
C LYS A 166 -4.38 -9.87 11.30
N LEU A 167 -4.78 -10.20 10.10
CA LEU A 167 -3.98 -10.00 8.90
C LEU A 167 -4.06 -8.53 8.46
N HIS A 168 -3.28 -8.18 7.44
CA HIS A 168 -3.30 -6.82 6.92
C HIS A 168 -4.66 -6.46 6.34
N LYS A 169 -5.07 -5.24 6.63
CA LYS A 169 -6.17 -4.55 5.99
C LYS A 169 -5.59 -3.37 5.22
N TYR A 170 -5.83 -3.33 3.92
CA TYR A 170 -5.44 -2.21 3.08
C TYR A 170 -6.70 -1.43 2.74
N ASP A 171 -6.82 -0.19 3.17
CA ASP A 171 -8.00 0.61 2.91
C ASP A 171 -7.68 2.07 2.60
N GLY A 172 -8.62 2.71 1.92
CA GLY A 172 -8.54 4.11 1.55
C GLY A 172 -7.99 4.35 0.14
N ALA A 173 -7.88 5.61 -0.22
CA ALA A 173 -7.31 5.99 -1.51
C ALA A 173 -5.78 5.87 -1.51
N PHE A 174 -5.14 6.25 -0.39
CA PHE A 174 -3.72 6.10 -0.14
C PHE A 174 -3.51 5.15 1.04
N TYR A 175 -2.57 4.24 0.90
CA TYR A 175 -2.16 3.35 1.96
C TYR A 175 -0.65 3.17 1.98
N SER A 176 -0.06 3.18 3.15
CA SER A 176 1.33 2.78 3.36
C SER A 176 1.44 1.86 4.56
N LYS A 177 2.26 0.83 4.46
CA LYS A 177 2.64 -0.03 5.60
C LYS A 177 3.68 0.62 6.50
N MET A 178 4.34 1.65 6.00
CA MET A 178 5.39 2.42 6.66
C MET A 178 4.96 3.87 6.83
N SER A 179 5.69 4.62 7.63
CA SER A 179 5.49 6.05 7.76
C SER A 179 5.55 6.76 6.40
N MET A 180 4.64 7.67 6.16
CA MET A 180 4.48 8.37 4.88
C MET A 180 4.33 9.87 5.11
N ASN A 181 5.03 10.66 4.28
CA ASN A 181 4.87 12.10 4.19
C ASN A 181 4.00 12.49 2.98
N ILE A 182 3.13 13.46 3.16
CA ILE A 182 2.28 14.05 2.11
C ILE A 182 2.39 15.57 2.17
#